data_0cd4524e7fccbcd5ec1abeed68aaf97a
#
_entry.id   0cd4524e7fccbcd5ec1abeed68aaf97a
#
_cell.length_a   1.000
_cell.length_b   1.000
_cell.length_c   1.000
_cell.angle_alpha   90.00
_cell.angle_beta   90.00
_cell.angle_gamma   90.00
#
_symmetry.space_group_name_H-M   'P 1'
#
loop_
_entity.id
_entity.type
_entity.pdbx_description
1 polymer ?
#
loop_
_entity_poly.entity_id
_entity_poly.type
_entity_poly.pdbx_seq_one_letter_code
_entity_poly.pdbx_strand_id
1 'polypeptide(L)'
;MRWIAIALLVTSAAIGCNEDAPTSPGQSAPVIVALGDSLTSGPGLRPDEAYPALLQQRIASDGQDYRVVNAGVTGDTSSEALVRIESALVSGTKILILAIGGNDGLRGVPVATVERNIATIIERAQARGIAVLLCQMEAPPLRGVLYTIDFHRIFPRLAERYKIPLVPFLLASLIGNGEFDLDDTLHPNAAGHKAIANTIWPHLRPML
;
A
#
# COMPACT_ATOMS: atom_id res chain seq x y z
N MET A 1 49.37 23.15 -72.39
CA MET A 1 49.16 21.80 -71.84
C MET A 1 48.53 21.97 -70.46
N ARG A 2 47.20 21.68 -70.33
CA ARG A 2 46.43 21.85 -69.07
C ARG A 2 46.23 20.47 -68.49
N TRP A 3 46.67 20.27 -67.26
CA TRP A 3 46.47 19.03 -66.51
C TRP A 3 45.19 19.20 -65.70
N ILE A 4 44.21 18.32 -65.94
CA ILE A 4 42.96 18.21 -65.17
C ILE A 4 43.21 17.21 -64.07
N ALA A 5 43.16 17.65 -62.82
CA ALA A 5 43.19 16.77 -61.65
C ALA A 5 41.75 16.34 -61.32
N ILE A 6 41.50 15.03 -61.38
CA ILE A 6 40.23 14.44 -60.98
C ILE A 6 40.34 14.12 -59.48
N ALA A 7 39.55 14.79 -58.66
CA ALA A 7 39.39 14.52 -57.25
C ALA A 7 38.33 13.41 -57.04
N LEU A 8 38.78 12.26 -56.53
CA LEU A 8 37.88 11.18 -56.09
C LEU A 8 37.27 11.54 -54.71
N LEU A 9 35.96 11.75 -54.67
CA LEU A 9 35.22 11.86 -53.39
C LEU A 9 34.96 10.45 -52.87
N VAL A 10 35.61 10.08 -51.78
CA VAL A 10 35.28 8.85 -51.01
C VAL A 10 34.24 9.24 -49.98
N THR A 11 32.98 8.82 -50.17
CA THR A 11 31.91 8.93 -49.18
C THR A 11 32.00 7.79 -48.18
N SER A 12 32.50 8.05 -47.00
CA SER A 12 32.44 7.11 -45.87
C SER A 12 31.02 7.08 -45.30
N ALA A 13 30.30 5.99 -45.51
CA ALA A 13 29.05 5.71 -44.81
C ALA A 13 29.41 5.31 -43.37
N ALA A 14 29.10 6.18 -42.42
CA ALA A 14 29.15 5.83 -41.00
C ALA A 14 27.92 4.98 -40.66
N ILE A 15 28.16 3.68 -40.42
CA ILE A 15 27.21 2.77 -39.83
C ILE A 15 27.10 3.19 -38.35
N GLY A 16 26.04 3.90 -37.99
CA GLY A 16 25.73 4.20 -36.60
C GLY A 16 25.25 2.92 -35.90
N CYS A 17 26.14 2.28 -35.15
CA CYS A 17 25.72 1.32 -34.14
C CYS A 17 24.98 2.13 -33.06
N ASN A 18 23.68 1.89 -32.95
CA ASN A 18 22.88 2.36 -31.81
C ASN A 18 23.32 1.46 -30.63
N GLU A 19 24.34 1.91 -29.90
CA GLU A 19 24.65 1.30 -28.59
C GLU A 19 23.49 1.70 -27.66
N ASP A 20 22.65 0.71 -27.33
CA ASP A 20 21.70 0.82 -26.22
C ASP A 20 22.50 1.26 -25.00
N ALA A 21 22.21 2.47 -24.53
CA ALA A 21 22.86 3.01 -23.34
C ALA A 21 22.67 2.03 -22.19
N PRO A 22 23.73 1.64 -21.45
CA PRO A 22 23.59 0.74 -20.33
C PRO A 22 22.66 1.38 -19.32
N THR A 23 21.56 0.71 -19.02
CA THR A 23 20.67 1.03 -17.89
C THR A 23 21.55 1.15 -16.64
N SER A 24 21.51 2.31 -15.99
CA SER A 24 22.31 2.60 -14.81
C SER A 24 22.16 1.49 -13.77
N PRO A 25 23.26 0.88 -13.28
CA PRO A 25 23.17 -0.16 -12.26
C PRO A 25 22.75 0.49 -10.93
N GLY A 26 21.59 0.10 -10.37
CA GLY A 26 21.37 0.21 -8.94
C GLY A 26 20.27 1.12 -8.43
N GLN A 27 19.16 1.35 -9.12
CA GLN A 27 17.95 1.77 -8.40
C GLN A 27 17.17 0.51 -8.03
N SER A 28 17.20 0.15 -6.74
CA SER A 28 16.31 -0.88 -6.22
C SER A 28 14.86 -0.46 -6.46
N ALA A 29 14.01 -1.43 -6.87
CA ALA A 29 12.58 -1.18 -7.10
C ALA A 29 11.96 -0.32 -5.98
N PRO A 30 11.12 0.67 -6.32
CA PRO A 30 10.42 1.46 -5.33
C PRO A 30 9.56 0.56 -4.45
N VAL A 31 9.34 0.98 -3.19
CA VAL A 31 8.72 0.13 -2.17
C VAL A 31 7.32 0.65 -1.84
N ILE A 32 6.39 -0.29 -1.73
CA ILE A 32 5.08 -0.10 -1.12
C ILE A 32 5.12 -0.79 0.24
N VAL A 33 4.85 -0.07 1.31
CA VAL A 33 4.72 -0.65 2.65
C VAL A 33 3.24 -0.79 2.98
N ALA A 34 2.80 -2.00 3.31
CA ALA A 34 1.49 -2.25 3.88
C ALA A 34 1.62 -2.29 5.41
N LEU A 35 1.26 -1.19 6.08
CA LEU A 35 1.27 -1.05 7.54
C LEU A 35 -0.13 -1.31 8.08
N GLY A 36 -0.24 -2.25 9.02
CA GLY A 36 -1.52 -2.61 9.60
C GLY A 36 -1.40 -3.60 10.74
N ASP A 37 -2.52 -4.19 11.09
CA ASP A 37 -2.67 -5.18 12.15
C ASP A 37 -2.72 -6.63 11.59
N SER A 38 -3.54 -7.49 12.20
CA SER A 38 -3.75 -8.88 11.76
C SER A 38 -4.33 -8.99 10.35
N LEU A 39 -5.16 -8.05 9.91
CA LEU A 39 -5.68 -8.03 8.55
C LEU A 39 -4.57 -7.84 7.51
N THR A 40 -3.45 -7.27 7.91
CA THR A 40 -2.28 -7.08 7.03
C THR A 40 -1.27 -8.21 7.19
N SER A 41 -0.98 -8.64 8.43
CA SER A 41 0.00 -9.73 8.68
C SER A 41 -0.48 -11.08 8.17
N GLY A 42 -1.79 -11.35 8.18
CA GLY A 42 -2.39 -12.61 7.70
C GLY A 42 -2.08 -13.81 8.60
N PRO A 43 -2.43 -13.76 9.91
CA PRO A 43 -2.19 -14.89 10.81
C PRO A 43 -2.92 -16.15 10.31
N GLY A 44 -2.27 -17.30 10.43
CA GLY A 44 -2.84 -18.59 9.99
C GLY A 44 -2.77 -18.85 8.48
N LEU A 45 -2.32 -17.88 7.67
CA LEU A 45 -2.14 -18.02 6.23
C LEU A 45 -0.70 -18.34 5.85
N ARG A 46 -0.51 -18.90 4.67
CA ARG A 46 0.81 -18.90 4.03
C ARG A 46 1.20 -17.48 3.65
N PRO A 47 2.50 -17.15 3.64
CA PRO A 47 2.96 -15.79 3.31
C PRO A 47 2.47 -15.27 1.94
N ASP A 48 2.25 -16.15 0.97
CA ASP A 48 1.78 -15.82 -0.39
C ASP A 48 0.26 -15.61 -0.49
N GLU A 49 -0.50 -15.91 0.57
CA GLU A 49 -1.96 -15.76 0.63
C GLU A 49 -2.42 -14.44 1.25
N ALA A 50 -1.57 -13.77 2.03
CA ALA A 50 -1.89 -12.47 2.62
C ALA A 50 -2.03 -11.39 1.53
N TYR A 51 -2.97 -10.43 1.72
CA TYR A 51 -3.28 -9.43 0.69
C TYR A 51 -2.06 -8.64 0.18
N PRO A 52 -1.01 -8.33 0.99
CA PRO A 52 0.16 -7.63 0.46
C PRO A 52 0.91 -8.46 -0.60
N ALA A 53 1.01 -9.78 -0.42
CA ALA A 53 1.60 -10.67 -1.40
C ALA A 53 0.74 -10.79 -2.67
N LEU A 54 -0.59 -10.80 -2.53
CA LEU A 54 -1.52 -10.81 -3.66
C LEU A 54 -1.44 -9.50 -4.46
N LEU A 55 -1.23 -8.35 -3.78
CA LEU A 55 -0.99 -7.07 -4.45
C LEU A 55 0.36 -7.09 -5.19
N GLN A 56 1.42 -7.67 -4.61
CA GLN A 56 2.71 -7.86 -5.29
C GLN A 56 2.55 -8.62 -6.61
N GLN A 57 1.78 -9.71 -6.60
CA GLN A 57 1.52 -10.50 -7.81
C GLN A 57 0.78 -9.68 -8.88
N ARG A 58 -0.19 -8.86 -8.48
CA ARG A 58 -0.94 -7.99 -9.40
C ARG A 58 -0.08 -6.88 -9.99
N ILE A 59 0.76 -6.25 -9.17
CA ILE A 59 1.70 -5.21 -9.60
C ILE A 59 2.64 -5.77 -10.67
N ALA A 60 3.21 -6.95 -10.44
CA ALA A 60 4.05 -7.63 -11.42
C ALA A 60 3.28 -7.99 -12.71
N SER A 61 2.04 -8.46 -12.58
CA SER A 61 1.17 -8.78 -13.73
C SER A 61 0.73 -7.55 -14.53
N ASP A 62 0.68 -6.37 -13.88
CA ASP A 62 0.39 -5.06 -14.51
C ASP A 62 1.65 -4.43 -15.12
N GLY A 63 2.80 -5.12 -15.09
CA GLY A 63 4.08 -4.69 -15.67
C GLY A 63 4.79 -3.59 -14.87
N GLN A 64 4.42 -3.38 -13.61
CA GLN A 64 5.00 -2.39 -12.72
C GLN A 64 6.12 -2.99 -11.86
N ASP A 65 7.18 -2.21 -11.63
CA ASP A 65 8.34 -2.65 -10.84
C ASP A 65 8.32 -2.02 -9.44
N TYR A 66 7.42 -2.51 -8.58
CA TYR A 66 7.37 -2.15 -7.17
C TYR A 66 7.55 -3.39 -6.30
N ARG A 67 8.20 -3.24 -5.15
CA ARG A 67 8.30 -4.26 -4.12
C ARG A 67 7.33 -3.96 -2.99
N VAL A 68 6.44 -4.90 -2.65
CA VAL A 68 5.52 -4.78 -1.52
C VAL A 68 6.13 -5.39 -0.26
N VAL A 69 6.12 -4.63 0.83
CA VAL A 69 6.56 -5.07 2.17
C VAL A 69 5.34 -5.21 3.05
N ASN A 70 5.10 -6.41 3.57
CA ASN A 70 4.11 -6.63 4.61
C ASN A 70 4.69 -6.17 5.96
N ALA A 71 4.16 -5.08 6.50
CA ALA A 71 4.48 -4.52 7.80
C ALA A 71 3.27 -4.61 8.76
N GLY A 72 2.47 -5.66 8.63
CA GLY A 72 1.39 -5.99 9.54
C GLY A 72 1.92 -6.62 10.83
N VAL A 73 1.34 -6.24 11.97
CA VAL A 73 1.60 -6.88 13.27
C VAL A 73 0.27 -7.18 13.95
N THR A 74 0.03 -8.48 14.16
CA THR A 74 -1.21 -8.94 14.79
C THR A 74 -1.45 -8.27 16.14
N GLY A 75 -2.64 -7.71 16.32
CA GLY A 75 -3.06 -7.07 17.55
C GLY A 75 -2.69 -5.59 17.68
N ASP A 76 -1.92 -5.01 16.76
CA ASP A 76 -1.57 -3.59 16.81
C ASP A 76 -2.80 -2.69 16.80
N THR A 77 -2.77 -1.69 17.65
CA THR A 77 -3.62 -0.50 17.59
C THR A 77 -2.93 0.62 16.83
N SER A 78 -3.63 1.73 16.66
CA SER A 78 -3.07 2.96 16.08
C SER A 78 -1.85 3.46 16.88
N SER A 79 -1.80 3.20 18.18
CA SER A 79 -0.68 3.60 19.06
C SER A 79 0.58 2.79 18.79
N GLU A 80 0.48 1.45 18.72
CA GLU A 80 1.62 0.58 18.41
C GLU A 80 2.13 0.83 16.98
N ALA A 81 1.22 1.00 16.01
CA ALA A 81 1.60 1.38 14.65
C ALA A 81 2.36 2.71 14.60
N LEU A 82 1.94 3.72 15.38
CA LEU A 82 2.61 5.02 15.48
C LEU A 82 4.02 4.89 16.08
N VAL A 83 4.22 4.01 17.06
CA VAL A 83 5.55 3.79 17.68
C VAL A 83 6.54 3.23 16.66
N ARG A 84 6.09 2.33 15.78
CA ARG A 84 6.98 1.63 14.82
C ARG A 84 7.00 2.22 13.41
N ILE A 85 6.32 3.34 13.14
CA ILE A 85 6.22 3.90 11.78
C ILE A 85 7.58 4.17 11.14
N GLU A 86 8.54 4.70 11.90
CA GLU A 86 9.86 5.04 11.35
C GLU A 86 10.64 3.81 10.89
N SER A 87 10.56 2.71 11.63
CA SER A 87 11.19 1.43 11.24
C SER A 87 10.41 0.69 10.15
N ALA A 88 9.10 0.88 10.08
CA ALA A 88 8.26 0.27 9.06
C ALA A 88 8.47 0.91 7.67
N LEU A 89 8.70 2.23 7.61
CA LEU A 89 8.96 2.95 6.37
C LEU A 89 10.42 2.75 5.91
N VAL A 90 10.70 1.57 5.38
CA VAL A 90 12.04 1.20 4.88
C VAL A 90 12.53 2.11 3.76
N SER A 91 13.85 2.06 3.48
CA SER A 91 14.44 2.85 2.38
C SER A 91 13.76 2.52 1.05
N GLY A 92 13.55 3.54 0.21
CA GLY A 92 12.89 3.41 -1.09
C GLY A 92 11.36 3.38 -1.02
N THR A 93 10.73 3.51 0.18
CA THR A 93 9.27 3.59 0.29
C THR A 93 8.73 4.78 -0.48
N LYS A 94 7.78 4.52 -1.38
CA LYS A 94 7.05 5.52 -2.18
C LYS A 94 5.56 5.59 -1.83
N ILE A 95 5.00 4.46 -1.42
CA ILE A 95 3.58 4.35 -1.09
C ILE A 95 3.45 3.64 0.26
N LEU A 96 2.60 4.18 1.14
CA LEU A 96 2.15 3.58 2.38
C LEU A 96 0.68 3.19 2.23
N ILE A 97 0.36 1.89 2.27
CA ILE A 97 -1.00 1.41 2.49
C ILE A 97 -1.19 1.35 4.00
N LEU A 98 -2.09 2.17 4.55
CA LEU A 98 -2.34 2.29 5.98
C LEU A 98 -3.68 1.66 6.35
N ALA A 99 -3.63 0.45 6.93
CA ALA A 99 -4.78 -0.37 7.29
C ALA A 99 -4.75 -0.67 8.80
N ILE A 100 -5.06 0.33 9.63
CA ILE A 100 -4.95 0.27 11.09
C ILE A 100 -6.15 0.91 11.78
N GLY A 101 -6.47 0.45 12.99
CA GLY A 101 -7.55 0.99 13.81
C GLY A 101 -8.63 -0.04 14.18
N GLY A 102 -8.64 -1.21 13.54
CA GLY A 102 -9.59 -2.28 13.87
C GLY A 102 -9.53 -2.67 15.35
N ASN A 103 -8.32 -2.87 15.88
CA ASN A 103 -8.10 -3.20 17.30
C ASN A 103 -8.45 -2.04 18.25
N ASP A 104 -8.29 -0.79 17.82
CA ASP A 104 -8.77 0.38 18.57
C ASP A 104 -10.29 0.33 18.74
N GLY A 105 -11.02 0.08 17.65
CA GLY A 105 -12.47 -0.06 17.65
C GLY A 105 -12.94 -1.22 18.54
N LEU A 106 -12.30 -2.38 18.46
CA LEU A 106 -12.58 -3.54 19.32
C LEU A 106 -12.35 -3.24 20.81
N ARG A 107 -11.29 -2.51 21.14
CA ARG A 107 -10.90 -2.18 22.53
C ARG A 107 -11.63 -0.94 23.07
N GLY A 108 -12.30 -0.16 22.22
CA GLY A 108 -12.97 1.08 22.61
C GLY A 108 -12.00 2.20 22.95
N VAL A 109 -10.88 2.30 22.22
CA VAL A 109 -9.93 3.39 22.36
C VAL A 109 -10.63 4.70 22.02
N PRO A 110 -10.43 5.79 22.80
CA PRO A 110 -11.10 7.07 22.52
C PRO A 110 -10.87 7.52 21.05
N VAL A 111 -11.97 7.84 20.35
CA VAL A 111 -11.96 8.20 18.92
C VAL A 111 -10.95 9.29 18.59
N ALA A 112 -10.86 10.32 19.44
CA ALA A 112 -9.90 11.42 19.27
C ALA A 112 -8.42 10.94 19.38
N THR A 113 -8.15 9.86 20.10
CA THR A 113 -6.81 9.27 20.19
C THR A 113 -6.48 8.53 18.91
N VAL A 114 -7.41 7.70 18.41
CA VAL A 114 -7.26 6.97 17.15
C VAL A 114 -7.02 7.94 15.99
N GLU A 115 -7.89 8.97 15.88
CA GLU A 115 -7.77 9.99 14.83
C GLU A 115 -6.42 10.71 14.87
N ARG A 116 -5.96 11.11 16.06
CA ARG A 116 -4.67 11.78 16.24
C ARG A 116 -3.48 10.90 15.86
N ASN A 117 -3.51 9.61 16.24
CA ASN A 117 -2.44 8.66 15.92
C ASN A 117 -2.35 8.43 14.41
N ILE A 118 -3.47 8.15 13.75
CA ILE A 118 -3.55 7.95 12.29
C ILE A 118 -3.09 9.23 11.56
N ALA A 119 -3.57 10.41 12.00
CA ALA A 119 -3.11 11.70 11.47
C ALA A 119 -1.60 11.86 11.54
N THR A 120 -0.99 11.56 12.69
CA THR A 120 0.46 11.65 12.87
C THR A 120 1.22 10.66 11.98
N ILE A 121 0.71 9.45 11.78
CA ILE A 121 1.30 8.48 10.83
C ILE A 121 1.29 9.04 9.41
N ILE A 122 0.15 9.61 8.97
CA ILE A 122 0.01 10.23 7.66
C ILE A 122 1.00 11.38 7.49
N GLU A 123 1.07 12.27 8.48
CA GLU A 123 1.97 13.44 8.48
C GLU A 123 3.45 13.02 8.36
N ARG A 124 3.87 12.00 9.12
CA ARG A 124 5.25 11.47 9.04
C ARG A 124 5.57 10.86 7.68
N ALA A 125 4.63 10.13 7.09
CA ALA A 125 4.80 9.57 5.75
C ALA A 125 4.91 10.68 4.68
N GLN A 126 3.98 11.65 4.71
CA GLN A 126 3.97 12.77 3.77
C GLN A 126 5.20 13.68 3.90
N ALA A 127 5.70 13.91 5.12
CA ALA A 127 6.94 14.66 5.36
C ALA A 127 8.18 14.00 4.71
N ARG A 128 8.12 12.70 4.44
CA ARG A 128 9.15 11.93 3.70
C ARG A 128 8.87 11.81 2.20
N GLY A 129 7.86 12.52 1.68
CA GLY A 129 7.45 12.43 0.28
C GLY A 129 6.79 11.09 -0.09
N ILE A 130 6.24 10.36 0.90
CA ILE A 130 5.59 9.07 0.71
C ILE A 130 4.08 9.31 0.50
N ALA A 131 3.54 8.82 -0.61
CA ALA A 131 2.11 8.84 -0.86
C ALA A 131 1.38 7.87 0.09
N VAL A 132 0.22 8.25 0.60
CA VAL A 132 -0.56 7.42 1.55
C VAL A 132 -1.86 6.98 0.91
N LEU A 133 -2.15 5.69 0.99
CA LEU A 133 -3.43 5.07 0.68
C LEU A 133 -4.07 4.64 2.01
N LEU A 134 -5.09 5.37 2.47
CA LEU A 134 -5.76 5.10 3.73
C LEU A 134 -6.87 4.06 3.52
N CYS A 135 -6.90 3.02 4.35
CA CYS A 135 -7.96 2.02 4.35
C CYS A 135 -8.92 2.30 5.51
N GLN A 136 -10.21 2.39 5.22
CA GLN A 136 -11.23 2.58 6.24
C GLN A 136 -11.35 1.35 7.14
N MET A 137 -11.45 1.59 8.44
CA MET A 137 -11.78 0.58 9.46
C MET A 137 -13.07 0.95 10.14
N GLU A 138 -13.74 -0.06 10.71
CA GLU A 138 -14.99 0.12 11.43
C GLU A 138 -14.86 -0.41 12.87
N ALA A 139 -15.60 0.21 13.79
CA ALA A 139 -15.75 -0.30 15.13
C ALA A 139 -17.05 -1.11 15.24
N PRO A 140 -17.02 -2.25 15.94
CA PRO A 140 -18.24 -3.04 16.14
C PRO A 140 -19.27 -2.26 16.98
N PRO A 141 -20.60 -2.50 16.78
CA PRO A 141 -21.67 -1.80 17.50
C PRO A 141 -21.64 -2.00 19.03
N LEU A 142 -20.89 -2.99 19.51
CA LEU A 142 -20.73 -3.32 20.94
C LEU A 142 -20.28 -2.15 21.82
N ARG A 143 -19.66 -1.12 21.23
CA ARG A 143 -19.17 0.08 21.93
C ARG A 143 -20.21 1.22 22.01
N GLY A 144 -21.40 0.98 21.48
CA GLY A 144 -22.49 1.95 21.42
C GLY A 144 -22.53 2.75 20.11
N VAL A 145 -23.74 3.16 19.74
CA VAL A 145 -24.02 3.77 18.42
C VAL A 145 -23.20 5.03 18.18
N LEU A 146 -23.09 5.91 19.18
CA LEU A 146 -22.34 7.17 19.05
C LEU A 146 -20.85 6.91 18.78
N TYR A 147 -20.25 5.97 19.53
CA TYR A 147 -18.87 5.59 19.33
C TYR A 147 -18.64 5.05 17.90
N THR A 148 -19.49 4.15 17.44
CA THR A 148 -19.40 3.56 16.11
C THR A 148 -19.49 4.61 14.99
N ILE A 149 -20.44 5.56 15.12
CA ILE A 149 -20.61 6.65 14.16
C ILE A 149 -19.38 7.57 14.15
N ASP A 150 -18.88 7.96 15.33
CA ASP A 150 -17.73 8.85 15.41
C ASP A 150 -16.44 8.17 14.94
N PHE A 151 -16.28 6.87 15.21
CA PHE A 151 -15.17 6.06 14.72
C PHE A 151 -15.18 5.97 13.17
N HIS A 152 -16.35 5.66 12.58
CA HIS A 152 -16.55 5.64 11.14
C HIS A 152 -16.08 6.95 10.47
N ARG A 153 -16.36 8.08 11.09
CA ARG A 153 -16.04 9.41 10.56
C ARG A 153 -14.55 9.77 10.58
N ILE A 154 -13.71 9.05 11.32
CA ILE A 154 -12.26 9.31 11.39
C ILE A 154 -11.65 9.28 9.97
N PHE A 155 -11.88 8.18 9.25
CA PHE A 155 -11.19 7.91 7.99
C PHE A 155 -11.57 8.87 6.87
N PRO A 156 -12.84 9.14 6.57
CA PRO A 156 -13.19 10.14 5.55
C PRO A 156 -12.71 11.55 5.90
N ARG A 157 -12.76 11.97 7.20
CA ARG A 157 -12.23 13.27 7.62
C ARG A 157 -10.72 13.38 7.38
N LEU A 158 -9.97 12.32 7.70
CA LEU A 158 -8.52 12.30 7.46
C LEU A 158 -8.20 12.27 5.97
N ALA A 159 -8.92 11.48 5.18
CA ALA A 159 -8.72 11.42 3.73
C ALA A 159 -8.94 12.80 3.08
N GLU A 160 -10.01 13.51 3.46
CA GLU A 160 -10.30 14.87 3.00
C GLU A 160 -9.23 15.88 3.45
N ARG A 161 -8.87 15.86 4.77
CA ARG A 161 -7.90 16.77 5.37
C ARG A 161 -6.53 16.68 4.71
N TYR A 162 -6.06 15.46 4.44
CA TYR A 162 -4.72 15.22 3.88
C TYR A 162 -4.72 15.03 2.37
N LYS A 163 -5.89 15.11 1.72
CA LYS A 163 -6.09 14.94 0.27
C LYS A 163 -5.50 13.62 -0.24
N ILE A 164 -5.80 12.54 0.48
CA ILE A 164 -5.32 11.20 0.16
C ILE A 164 -6.48 10.29 -0.24
N PRO A 165 -6.25 9.29 -1.10
CA PRO A 165 -7.28 8.33 -1.45
C PRO A 165 -7.70 7.48 -0.24
N LEU A 166 -9.00 7.18 -0.17
CA LEU A 166 -9.61 6.32 0.85
C LEU A 166 -10.12 5.05 0.20
N VAL A 167 -9.63 3.90 0.66
CA VAL A 167 -10.17 2.58 0.33
C VAL A 167 -11.40 2.34 1.22
N PRO A 168 -12.53 1.88 0.70
CA PRO A 168 -13.67 1.48 1.52
C PRO A 168 -13.30 0.43 2.56
N PHE A 169 -14.18 0.24 3.54
CA PHE A 169 -13.96 -0.74 4.61
C PHE A 169 -13.61 -2.13 4.05
N LEU A 170 -12.43 -2.63 4.42
CA LEU A 170 -11.83 -3.81 3.81
C LEU A 170 -12.65 -5.09 3.98
N LEU A 171 -13.44 -5.18 5.07
CA LEU A 171 -14.27 -6.34 5.37
C LEU A 171 -15.73 -6.19 4.94
N ALA A 172 -16.10 -5.10 4.25
CA ALA A 172 -17.49 -4.83 3.91
C ALA A 172 -18.16 -5.97 3.11
N SER A 173 -17.41 -6.62 2.21
CA SER A 173 -17.91 -7.76 1.41
C SER A 173 -17.77 -9.11 2.12
N LEU A 174 -17.16 -9.15 3.28
CA LEU A 174 -16.84 -10.40 4.02
C LEU A 174 -17.78 -10.61 5.20
N ILE A 175 -18.24 -9.53 5.84
CA ILE A 175 -19.08 -9.60 7.04
C ILE A 175 -20.35 -10.41 6.76
N GLY A 176 -20.58 -11.42 7.63
CA GLY A 176 -21.77 -12.29 7.54
C GLY A 176 -21.66 -13.43 6.52
N ASN A 177 -20.51 -13.58 5.87
CA ASN A 177 -20.23 -14.71 4.99
C ASN A 177 -19.08 -15.55 5.55
N GLY A 178 -19.41 -16.59 6.34
CA GLY A 178 -18.44 -17.47 6.97
C GLY A 178 -17.52 -18.24 6.01
N GLU A 179 -17.79 -18.22 4.70
CA GLU A 179 -16.89 -18.78 3.69
C GLU A 179 -15.53 -18.05 3.64
N PHE A 180 -15.49 -16.81 4.10
CA PHE A 180 -14.28 -15.97 4.08
C PHE A 180 -13.51 -15.95 5.39
N ASP A 181 -14.00 -16.60 6.44
CA ASP A 181 -13.41 -16.57 7.77
C ASP A 181 -12.52 -17.80 8.04
N LEU A 182 -11.52 -17.61 8.89
CA LEU A 182 -10.84 -18.71 9.58
C LEU A 182 -11.77 -19.28 10.67
N ASP A 183 -11.37 -20.39 11.29
CA ASP A 183 -12.12 -21.05 12.36
C ASP A 183 -12.40 -20.14 13.58
N ASP A 184 -11.62 -19.07 13.74
CA ASP A 184 -11.80 -18.08 14.81
C ASP A 184 -12.94 -17.06 14.52
N THR A 185 -13.55 -17.10 13.33
CA THR A 185 -14.64 -16.22 12.88
C THR A 185 -14.32 -14.72 12.98
N LEU A 186 -13.06 -14.38 13.14
CA LEU A 186 -12.55 -13.01 13.26
C LEU A 186 -11.62 -12.62 12.12
N HIS A 187 -10.75 -13.53 11.71
CA HIS A 187 -9.75 -13.27 10.69
C HIS A 187 -10.17 -13.87 9.34
N PRO A 188 -10.00 -13.10 8.25
CA PRO A 188 -10.26 -13.61 6.90
C PRO A 188 -9.29 -14.73 6.52
N ASN A 189 -9.81 -15.77 5.88
CA ASN A 189 -9.01 -16.82 5.25
C ASN A 189 -8.39 -16.35 3.92
N ALA A 190 -7.75 -17.26 3.17
CA ALA A 190 -7.11 -16.94 1.89
C ALA A 190 -8.09 -16.31 0.87
N ALA A 191 -9.35 -16.78 0.82
CA ALA A 191 -10.38 -16.20 -0.04
C ALA A 191 -10.77 -14.79 0.41
N GLY A 192 -10.87 -14.56 1.72
CA GLY A 192 -11.10 -13.25 2.31
C GLY A 192 -9.95 -12.27 2.00
N HIS A 193 -8.69 -12.71 2.11
CA HIS A 193 -7.54 -11.88 1.72
C HIS A 193 -7.51 -11.55 0.24
N LYS A 194 -7.98 -12.45 -0.64
CA LYS A 194 -8.16 -12.17 -2.06
C LYS A 194 -9.24 -11.09 -2.28
N ALA A 195 -10.34 -11.11 -1.53
CA ALA A 195 -11.37 -10.08 -1.58
C ALA A 195 -10.84 -8.73 -1.08
N ILE A 196 -10.03 -8.70 0.01
CA ILE A 196 -9.35 -7.49 0.49
C ILE A 196 -8.43 -6.92 -0.61
N ALA A 197 -7.60 -7.75 -1.24
CA ALA A 197 -6.75 -7.31 -2.34
C ALA A 197 -7.56 -6.74 -3.53
N ASN A 198 -8.74 -7.32 -3.83
CA ASN A 198 -9.66 -6.80 -4.83
C ASN A 198 -10.20 -5.41 -4.47
N THR A 199 -10.48 -5.17 -3.20
CA THR A 199 -10.98 -3.88 -2.69
C THR A 199 -9.88 -2.80 -2.74
N ILE A 200 -8.63 -3.15 -2.42
CA ILE A 200 -7.50 -2.21 -2.42
C ILE A 200 -7.03 -1.86 -3.84
N TRP A 201 -6.99 -2.83 -4.74
CA TRP A 201 -6.38 -2.70 -6.06
C TRP A 201 -6.84 -1.49 -6.91
N PRO A 202 -8.14 -1.19 -7.06
CA PRO A 202 -8.60 -0.05 -7.85
C PRO A 202 -8.09 1.30 -7.35
N HIS A 203 -7.79 1.40 -6.05
CA HIS A 203 -7.28 2.62 -5.41
C HIS A 203 -5.75 2.69 -5.43
N LEU A 204 -5.06 1.55 -5.41
CA LEU A 204 -3.60 1.47 -5.46
C LEU A 204 -3.07 1.66 -6.87
N ARG A 205 -3.70 1.02 -7.87
CA ARG A 205 -3.22 1.03 -9.26
C ARG A 205 -2.94 2.42 -9.84
N PRO A 206 -3.79 3.44 -9.61
CA PRO A 206 -3.53 4.80 -10.12
C PRO A 206 -2.34 5.51 -9.44
N MET A 207 -1.78 4.94 -8.38
CA MET A 207 -0.65 5.49 -7.62
C MET A 207 0.71 4.91 -8.04
N LEU A 208 0.71 3.86 -8.90
CA LEU A 208 1.90 3.16 -9.40
C LEU A 208 2.59 3.91 -10.60
#